data_0c79d8fdb6126ebe86000f38892ee5ee
#
_entry.id   0c79d8fdb6126ebe86000f38892ee5ee
#
_cell.length_a   1.000
_cell.length_b   1.000
_cell.length_c   1.000
_cell.angle_alpha   90.00
_cell.angle_beta   90.00
_cell.angle_gamma   90.00
#
_symmetry.space_group_name_H-M   'P 1'
#
loop_
_entity.id
_entity.type
_entity.pdbx_description
1 polymer ?
#
loop_
_entity_poly.entity_id
_entity_poly.type
_entity_poly.pdbx_seq_one_letter_code
_entity_poly.pdbx_strand_id
1 'polypeptide(L)'
;MKTLRLMLCLAGLAWAGAAQADVIEIGSNGKIRTLSDSPDATWTSVETQQATAIADAGINVFPDGAMTVLSDRITGNYAQALQEIARANDISPHLLEALVWQESRWNQTAVSRAGAIGLAQLMPGTARDLGVDPHDPIQNLSGGARYLRQQLNRFNGDVEKALAAYNAGPGRVMTAGGIPSIPETQAYVRAIVARLAANSIQEGKRQ
;
A
#
# COMPACT_ATOMS: atom_id res chain seq x y z
N MET A 1 -6.24 26.53 15.08
CA MET A 1 -5.64 25.84 13.92
C MET A 1 -4.73 24.74 14.47
N LYS A 2 -5.10 23.46 14.27
CA LYS A 2 -4.33 22.32 14.82
C LYS A 2 -3.32 21.91 13.77
N THR A 3 -2.02 22.09 14.05
CA THR A 3 -0.92 21.56 13.24
C THR A 3 -0.86 20.04 13.41
N LEU A 4 -1.00 19.31 12.30
CA LEU A 4 -0.81 17.86 12.27
C LEU A 4 0.69 17.58 12.30
N ARG A 5 1.19 17.00 13.39
CA ARG A 5 2.58 16.55 13.49
C ARG A 5 2.67 15.09 13.02
N LEU A 6 3.30 14.88 11.87
CA LEU A 6 3.61 13.56 11.37
C LEU A 6 5.04 13.22 11.80
N MET A 7 5.21 12.20 12.66
CA MET A 7 6.50 11.72 13.11
C MET A 7 6.93 10.57 12.19
N LEU A 8 7.88 10.83 11.29
CA LEU A 8 8.46 9.82 10.41
C LEU A 8 9.87 9.51 10.90
N CYS A 9 10.09 8.32 11.46
CA CYS A 9 11.42 7.83 11.80
C CYS A 9 12.04 7.15 10.57
N LEU A 10 13.03 7.78 9.95
CA LEU A 10 13.87 7.18 8.92
C LEU A 10 15.08 6.52 9.58
N ALA A 11 15.09 5.19 9.70
CA ALA A 11 16.28 4.44 10.09
C ALA A 11 17.16 4.21 8.85
N GLY A 12 18.22 4.98 8.70
CA GLY A 12 19.24 4.78 7.68
C GLY A 12 20.27 3.75 8.16
N LEU A 13 20.53 2.72 7.35
CA LEU A 13 21.62 1.77 7.53
C LEU A 13 22.96 2.43 7.19
N ALA A 14 23.75 2.77 8.20
CA ALA A 14 25.20 2.96 8.07
C ALA A 14 25.89 2.76 9.42
N TRP A 15 26.87 1.90 9.44
CA TRP A 15 27.98 1.64 10.37
C TRP A 15 28.04 2.49 11.66
N ALA A 16 27.97 1.79 12.81
CA ALA A 16 28.48 2.15 14.14
C ALA A 16 28.50 3.66 14.49
N GLY A 17 27.32 4.24 14.66
CA GLY A 17 27.07 5.55 15.24
C GLY A 17 25.59 5.60 15.59
N ALA A 18 25.22 6.18 16.73
CA ALA A 18 23.85 6.29 17.18
C ALA A 18 22.93 6.79 16.04
N ALA A 19 21.87 6.07 15.75
CA ALA A 19 20.88 6.47 14.76
C ALA A 19 20.24 7.79 15.24
N GLN A 20 20.57 8.89 14.58
CA GLN A 20 19.92 10.19 14.79
C GLN A 20 18.62 10.19 13.99
N ALA A 21 17.52 10.38 14.68
CA ALA A 21 16.21 10.49 14.05
C ALA A 21 15.91 11.98 13.82
N ASP A 22 15.99 12.44 12.57
CA ASP A 22 15.57 13.80 12.20
C ASP A 22 14.03 13.87 12.15
N VAL A 23 13.47 14.90 12.79
CA VAL A 23 12.04 15.20 12.70
C VAL A 23 11.80 16.13 11.52
N ILE A 24 10.90 15.75 10.62
CA ILE A 24 10.51 16.57 9.47
C ILE A 24 9.10 17.13 9.72
N GLU A 25 8.96 18.44 9.62
CA GLU A 25 7.68 19.14 9.68
C GLU A 25 7.37 19.75 8.30
N ILE A 26 6.16 19.52 7.80
CA ILE A 26 5.65 20.15 6.58
C ILE A 26 4.62 21.19 7.02
N GLY A 27 4.94 22.46 6.82
CA GLY A 27 4.04 23.56 7.11
C GLY A 27 2.85 23.61 6.14
N SER A 28 1.75 24.24 6.56
CA SER A 28 0.54 24.44 5.73
C SER A 28 0.77 25.25 4.44
N ASN A 29 1.96 25.83 4.31
CA ASN A 29 2.41 26.59 3.12
C ASN A 29 3.37 25.76 2.23
N GLY A 30 3.48 24.43 2.44
CA GLY A 30 4.35 23.52 1.69
C GLY A 30 5.84 23.63 2.02
N LYS A 31 6.25 24.46 2.99
CA LYS A 31 7.66 24.55 3.39
C LYS A 31 8.03 23.37 4.27
N ILE A 32 9.13 22.71 3.92
CA ILE A 32 9.71 21.61 4.67
C ILE A 32 10.73 22.17 5.66
N ARG A 33 10.64 21.73 6.90
CA ARG A 33 11.61 22.01 7.95
C ARG A 33 12.13 20.73 8.56
N THR A 34 13.42 20.68 8.86
CA THR A 34 14.04 19.58 9.58
C THR A 34 14.50 20.02 10.94
N LEU A 35 14.37 19.17 11.95
CA LEU A 35 14.89 19.33 13.29
C LEU A 35 15.86 18.19 13.55
N SER A 36 17.13 18.48 13.72
CA SER A 36 18.11 17.47 14.11
C SER A 36 17.98 17.14 15.61
N ASP A 37 18.26 15.88 15.96
CA ASP A 37 18.23 15.40 17.35
C ASP A 37 19.47 15.87 18.13
N SER A 38 19.56 17.19 18.40
CA SER A 38 20.64 17.84 19.12
C SER A 38 20.04 18.66 20.27
N PRO A 39 20.74 18.81 21.40
CA PRO A 39 20.25 19.60 22.54
C PRO A 39 19.91 21.06 22.20
N ASP A 40 20.53 21.60 21.14
CA ASP A 40 20.31 22.96 20.63
C ASP A 40 19.58 22.97 19.30
N ALA A 41 18.73 21.95 19.04
CA ALA A 41 18.05 21.77 17.76
C ALA A 41 17.15 22.96 17.41
N THR A 42 17.41 23.55 16.27
CA THR A 42 16.57 24.61 15.67
C THR A 42 15.99 24.13 14.36
N TRP A 43 14.78 24.55 14.05
CA TRP A 43 14.14 24.26 12.79
C TRP A 43 14.85 24.95 11.62
N THR A 44 15.43 24.17 10.72
CA THR A 44 16.04 24.66 9.48
C THR A 44 15.11 24.43 8.30
N SER A 45 14.96 25.46 7.43
CA SER A 45 14.23 25.31 6.18
C SER A 45 15.06 24.53 5.17
N VAL A 46 14.45 23.55 4.51
CA VAL A 46 15.10 22.75 3.46
C VAL A 46 15.09 23.57 2.16
N GLU A 47 16.30 23.92 1.67
CA GLU A 47 16.44 24.57 0.35
C GLU A 47 16.44 23.53 -0.77
N THR A 48 16.25 24.00 -2.01
CA THR A 48 15.98 23.20 -3.22
C THR A 48 17.00 22.10 -3.53
N GLN A 49 18.22 22.17 -3.00
CA GLN A 49 19.26 21.13 -3.20
C GLN A 49 19.06 19.89 -2.32
N GLN A 50 18.42 20.03 -1.15
CA GLN A 50 18.06 18.90 -0.28
C GLN A 50 16.77 18.21 -0.73
N ALA A 51 15.93 18.89 -1.50
CA ALA A 51 14.76 18.29 -2.13
C ALA A 51 15.14 17.15 -3.11
N THR A 52 16.32 17.21 -3.71
CA THR A 52 16.83 16.15 -4.60
C THR A 52 17.19 14.87 -3.83
N ALA A 53 17.74 14.99 -2.61
CA ALA A 53 18.05 13.82 -1.79
C ALA A 53 16.77 13.15 -1.24
N ILE A 54 15.72 13.93 -1.00
CA ILE A 54 14.39 13.43 -0.61
C ILE A 54 13.72 12.71 -1.78
N ALA A 55 13.92 13.20 -3.01
CA ALA A 55 13.45 12.53 -4.23
C ALA A 55 14.18 11.20 -4.48
N ASP A 56 15.48 11.10 -4.16
CA ASP A 56 16.26 9.86 -4.24
C ASP A 56 15.81 8.83 -3.20
N ALA A 57 15.26 9.28 -2.07
CA ALA A 57 14.59 8.42 -1.08
C ALA A 57 13.19 7.97 -1.54
N GLY A 58 12.75 8.32 -2.76
CA GLY A 58 11.48 7.92 -3.35
C GLY A 58 10.28 8.75 -2.90
N ILE A 59 10.50 9.94 -2.35
CA ILE A 59 9.46 10.88 -1.94
C ILE A 59 9.38 11.99 -3.00
N ASN A 60 8.32 12.01 -3.80
CA ASN A 60 8.07 13.12 -4.73
C ASN A 60 7.32 14.25 -3.99
N VAL A 61 7.95 15.42 -3.94
CA VAL A 61 7.33 16.65 -3.44
C VAL A 61 6.96 17.50 -4.67
N PHE A 62 5.66 17.72 -4.89
CA PHE A 62 5.19 18.61 -5.95
C PHE A 62 5.24 20.08 -5.51
N PRO A 63 5.32 21.04 -6.47
CA PRO A 63 5.37 22.48 -6.18
C PRO A 63 4.19 23.02 -5.38
N ASP A 64 3.06 22.30 -5.36
CA ASP A 64 1.84 22.60 -4.61
C ASP A 64 1.82 22.01 -3.18
N GLY A 65 2.92 21.36 -2.76
CA GLY A 65 3.03 20.75 -1.43
C GLY A 65 2.29 19.42 -1.29
N ALA A 66 1.77 18.84 -2.37
CA ALA A 66 1.16 17.52 -2.34
C ALA A 66 2.25 16.43 -2.33
N MET A 67 2.32 15.66 -1.26
CA MET A 67 3.12 14.44 -1.19
C MET A 67 2.40 13.32 -1.92
N THR A 68 2.81 13.00 -3.14
CA THR A 68 2.39 11.72 -3.75
C THR A 68 3.32 10.65 -3.22
N VAL A 69 2.84 9.90 -2.24
CA VAL A 69 3.57 8.76 -1.69
C VAL A 69 3.75 7.72 -2.79
N LEU A 70 4.97 7.30 -2.99
CA LEU A 70 5.54 6.09 -3.67
C LEU A 70 4.64 5.16 -4.51
N SER A 71 3.32 5.35 -4.59
CA SER A 71 2.45 4.47 -5.36
C SER A 71 2.78 4.50 -6.85
N ASP A 72 3.14 5.67 -7.41
CA ASP A 72 3.40 5.82 -8.84
C ASP A 72 4.71 5.16 -9.31
N ARG A 73 5.74 5.09 -8.48
CA ARG A 73 7.01 4.41 -8.85
C ARG A 73 6.94 2.90 -8.70
N ILE A 74 6.19 2.40 -7.73
CA ILE A 74 6.09 0.97 -7.45
C ILE A 74 5.09 0.30 -8.37
N THR A 75 4.01 0.99 -8.72
CA THR A 75 3.03 0.54 -9.71
C THR A 75 3.44 0.85 -11.15
N GLY A 76 4.49 1.67 -11.38
CA GLY A 76 4.82 2.27 -12.67
C GLY A 76 4.76 1.31 -13.86
N ASN A 77 5.34 0.11 -13.73
CA ASN A 77 5.29 -0.91 -14.79
C ASN A 77 3.92 -1.60 -14.93
N TYR A 78 3.04 -1.50 -13.92
CA TYR A 78 1.74 -2.19 -13.87
C TYR A 78 0.55 -1.23 -13.80
N ALA A 79 0.77 0.09 -13.76
CA ALA A 79 -0.28 1.08 -13.55
C ALA A 79 -1.40 0.98 -14.59
N GLN A 80 -1.04 0.87 -15.87
CA GLN A 80 -2.01 0.71 -16.95
C GLN A 80 -2.74 -0.63 -16.82
N ALA A 81 -2.01 -1.74 -16.67
CA ALA A 81 -2.58 -3.07 -16.52
C ALA A 81 -3.51 -3.16 -15.30
N LEU A 82 -3.12 -2.54 -14.18
CA LEU A 82 -3.97 -2.44 -12.98
C LEU A 82 -5.31 -1.79 -13.29
N GLN A 83 -5.29 -0.64 -13.99
CA GLN A 83 -6.51 0.09 -14.34
C GLN A 83 -7.43 -0.73 -15.25
N GLU A 84 -6.86 -1.35 -16.27
CA GLU A 84 -7.60 -2.19 -17.22
C GLU A 84 -8.18 -3.44 -16.55
N ILE A 85 -7.38 -4.15 -15.75
CA ILE A 85 -7.79 -5.35 -15.02
C ILE A 85 -8.86 -5.03 -13.97
N ALA A 86 -8.69 -3.93 -13.22
CA ALA A 86 -9.66 -3.52 -12.23
C ALA A 86 -11.02 -3.22 -12.86
N ARG A 87 -11.05 -2.47 -13.97
CA ARG A 87 -12.28 -2.17 -14.73
C ARG A 87 -12.93 -3.43 -15.28
N ALA A 88 -12.13 -4.33 -15.88
CA ALA A 88 -12.64 -5.59 -16.46
C ALA A 88 -13.28 -6.50 -15.41
N ASN A 89 -12.91 -6.34 -14.14
CA ASN A 89 -13.46 -7.12 -13.02
C ASN A 89 -14.44 -6.33 -12.14
N ASP A 90 -14.83 -5.12 -12.53
CA ASP A 90 -15.70 -4.23 -11.76
C ASP A 90 -15.20 -4.03 -10.32
N ILE A 91 -13.91 -3.75 -10.18
CA ILE A 91 -13.22 -3.48 -8.91
C ILE A 91 -12.64 -2.08 -8.96
N SER A 92 -12.66 -1.36 -7.83
CA SER A 92 -11.92 -0.11 -7.70
C SER A 92 -10.43 -0.34 -7.93
N PRO A 93 -9.76 0.42 -8.83
CA PRO A 93 -8.31 0.35 -8.99
C PRO A 93 -7.55 0.55 -7.68
N HIS A 94 -8.03 1.43 -6.81
CA HIS A 94 -7.43 1.66 -5.49
C HIS A 94 -7.53 0.44 -4.56
N LEU A 95 -8.66 -0.31 -4.64
CA LEU A 95 -8.83 -1.54 -3.86
C LEU A 95 -7.86 -2.62 -4.35
N LEU A 96 -7.71 -2.78 -5.66
CA LEU A 96 -6.78 -3.75 -6.23
C LEU A 96 -5.32 -3.36 -5.92
N GLU A 97 -4.98 -2.07 -6.00
CA GLU A 97 -3.67 -1.52 -5.64
C GLU A 97 -3.33 -1.81 -4.17
N ALA A 98 -4.25 -1.49 -3.27
CA ALA A 98 -4.05 -1.68 -1.84
C ALA A 98 -3.89 -3.16 -1.47
N LEU A 99 -4.64 -4.05 -2.13
CA LEU A 99 -4.51 -5.49 -1.98
C LEU A 99 -3.12 -5.97 -2.43
N VAL A 100 -2.69 -5.64 -3.65
CA VAL A 100 -1.38 -6.07 -4.18
C VAL A 100 -0.23 -5.52 -3.35
N TRP A 101 -0.36 -4.29 -2.88
CA TRP A 101 0.61 -3.75 -1.92
C TRP A 101 0.70 -4.59 -0.65
N GLN A 102 -0.43 -4.98 -0.08
CA GLN A 102 -0.48 -5.79 1.13
C GLN A 102 0.08 -7.20 0.90
N GLU A 103 -0.15 -7.78 -0.27
CA GLU A 103 0.28 -9.14 -0.63
C GLU A 103 1.79 -9.23 -0.88
N SER A 104 2.33 -8.38 -1.73
CA SER A 104 3.70 -8.56 -2.23
C SER A 104 4.55 -7.29 -2.21
N ARG A 105 4.01 -6.12 -1.87
CA ARG A 105 4.66 -4.83 -2.10
C ARG A 105 5.07 -4.63 -3.57
N TRP A 106 4.26 -5.13 -4.50
CA TRP A 106 4.53 -5.14 -5.94
C TRP A 106 5.74 -5.99 -6.37
N ASN A 107 6.18 -6.92 -5.52
CA ASN A 107 7.23 -7.86 -5.87
C ASN A 107 6.65 -9.02 -6.68
N GLN A 108 6.86 -9.01 -8.01
CA GLN A 108 6.37 -10.04 -8.92
C GLN A 108 6.96 -11.44 -8.68
N THR A 109 8.12 -11.51 -8.02
CA THR A 109 8.82 -12.79 -7.73
C THR A 109 8.57 -13.27 -6.30
N ALA A 110 7.68 -12.61 -5.56
CA ALA A 110 7.40 -12.98 -4.18
C ALA A 110 6.83 -14.40 -4.10
N VAL A 111 7.38 -15.19 -3.16
CA VAL A 111 6.86 -16.51 -2.80
C VAL A 111 6.74 -16.57 -1.28
N SER A 112 5.54 -16.84 -0.77
CA SER A 112 5.32 -16.96 0.67
C SER A 112 5.77 -18.33 1.20
N ARG A 113 5.90 -18.45 2.53
CA ARG A 113 6.18 -19.73 3.19
C ARG A 113 5.09 -20.78 2.91
N ALA A 114 3.84 -20.35 2.68
CA ALA A 114 2.73 -21.24 2.33
C ALA A 114 2.69 -21.59 0.83
N GLY A 115 3.58 -21.03 0.00
CA GLY A 115 3.65 -21.26 -1.42
C GLY A 115 2.74 -20.36 -2.26
N ALA A 116 2.25 -19.25 -1.72
CA ALA A 116 1.55 -18.23 -2.52
C ALA A 116 2.57 -17.49 -3.40
N ILE A 117 2.18 -17.14 -4.62
CA ILE A 117 3.08 -16.68 -5.68
C ILE A 117 2.66 -15.32 -6.24
N GLY A 118 3.64 -14.46 -6.49
CA GLY A 118 3.56 -13.29 -7.35
C GLY A 118 2.90 -12.07 -6.71
N LEU A 119 2.49 -11.13 -7.55
CA LEU A 119 1.96 -9.82 -7.16
C LEU A 119 0.76 -9.92 -6.21
N ALA A 120 -0.19 -10.78 -6.52
CA ALA A 120 -1.45 -10.97 -5.77
C ALA A 120 -1.40 -12.20 -4.84
N GLN A 121 -0.22 -12.80 -4.65
CA GLN A 121 0.02 -13.97 -3.77
C GLN A 121 -1.01 -15.09 -3.97
N LEU A 122 -1.18 -15.53 -5.20
CA LEU A 122 -2.08 -16.63 -5.51
C LEU A 122 -1.51 -17.97 -5.06
N MET A 123 -2.31 -18.74 -4.33
CA MET A 123 -1.99 -20.15 -4.08
C MET A 123 -2.04 -20.93 -5.40
N PRO A 124 -1.15 -21.92 -5.61
CA PRO A 124 -1.13 -22.72 -6.86
C PRO A 124 -2.47 -23.37 -7.21
N GLY A 125 -3.22 -23.81 -6.20
CA GLY A 125 -4.59 -24.32 -6.39
C GLY A 125 -5.52 -23.25 -6.96
N THR A 126 -5.54 -22.08 -6.34
CA THR A 126 -6.36 -20.94 -6.78
C THR A 126 -5.98 -20.47 -8.18
N ALA A 127 -4.68 -20.40 -8.49
CA ALA A 127 -4.21 -20.05 -9.84
C ALA A 127 -4.70 -21.04 -10.90
N ARG A 128 -4.65 -22.35 -10.60
CA ARG A 128 -5.16 -23.41 -11.47
C ARG A 128 -6.66 -23.28 -11.68
N ASP A 129 -7.43 -23.08 -10.62
CA ASP A 129 -8.89 -22.96 -10.69
C ASP A 129 -9.32 -21.71 -11.51
N LEU A 130 -8.49 -20.67 -11.48
CA LEU A 130 -8.66 -19.46 -12.27
C LEU A 130 -8.11 -19.56 -13.70
N GLY A 131 -7.33 -20.62 -14.01
CA GLY A 131 -6.70 -20.82 -15.32
C GLY A 131 -5.65 -19.75 -15.64
N VAL A 132 -4.83 -19.36 -14.65
CA VAL A 132 -3.73 -18.39 -14.81
C VAL A 132 -2.38 -19.00 -14.46
N ASP A 133 -1.33 -18.53 -15.13
CA ASP A 133 0.04 -18.77 -14.69
C ASP A 133 0.37 -17.79 -13.53
N PRO A 134 0.60 -18.27 -12.30
CA PRO A 134 0.93 -17.40 -11.18
C PRO A 134 2.33 -16.78 -11.28
N HIS A 135 3.20 -17.25 -12.16
CA HIS A 135 4.53 -16.70 -12.40
C HIS A 135 4.54 -15.58 -13.44
N ASP A 136 3.51 -15.49 -14.30
CA ASP A 136 3.31 -14.35 -15.17
C ASP A 136 2.67 -13.20 -14.38
N PRO A 137 3.33 -12.03 -14.26
CA PRO A 137 2.85 -10.97 -13.38
C PRO A 137 1.49 -10.40 -13.81
N ILE A 138 1.19 -10.34 -15.10
CA ILE A 138 -0.09 -9.82 -15.60
C ILE A 138 -1.21 -10.83 -15.37
N GLN A 139 -0.96 -12.12 -15.63
CA GLN A 139 -1.92 -13.17 -15.35
C GLN A 139 -2.15 -13.32 -13.84
N ASN A 140 -1.11 -13.19 -13.02
CA ASN A 140 -1.20 -13.19 -11.56
C ASN A 140 -2.07 -12.03 -11.05
N LEU A 141 -1.82 -10.79 -11.52
CA LEU A 141 -2.63 -9.63 -11.18
C LEU A 141 -4.09 -9.81 -11.60
N SER A 142 -4.33 -10.30 -12.82
CA SER A 142 -5.68 -10.60 -13.34
C SER A 142 -6.38 -11.70 -12.52
N GLY A 143 -5.65 -12.75 -12.16
CA GLY A 143 -6.14 -13.82 -11.29
C GLY A 143 -6.53 -13.30 -9.91
N GLY A 144 -5.68 -12.45 -9.31
CA GLY A 144 -5.97 -11.80 -8.03
C GLY A 144 -7.23 -10.95 -8.06
N ALA A 145 -7.39 -10.14 -9.11
CA ALA A 145 -8.60 -9.34 -9.31
C ALA A 145 -9.86 -10.22 -9.45
N ARG A 146 -9.80 -11.28 -10.25
CA ARG A 146 -10.92 -12.23 -10.40
C ARG A 146 -11.26 -12.93 -9.09
N TYR A 147 -10.24 -13.34 -8.32
CA TYR A 147 -10.46 -13.97 -7.02
C TYR A 147 -11.09 -12.99 -6.02
N LEU A 148 -10.62 -11.73 -5.98
CA LEU A 148 -11.23 -10.70 -5.16
C LEU A 148 -12.68 -10.43 -5.55
N ARG A 149 -12.99 -10.33 -6.85
CA ARG A 149 -14.37 -10.17 -7.35
C ARG A 149 -15.27 -11.32 -6.90
N GLN A 150 -14.78 -12.56 -6.97
CA GLN A 150 -15.52 -13.71 -6.46
C GLN A 150 -15.86 -13.59 -4.97
N GLN A 151 -14.90 -13.08 -4.14
CA GLN A 151 -15.18 -12.86 -2.73
C GLN A 151 -16.17 -11.70 -2.51
N LEU A 152 -16.03 -10.59 -3.23
CA LEU A 152 -17.01 -9.49 -3.18
C LEU A 152 -18.42 -9.96 -3.52
N ASN A 153 -18.58 -10.76 -4.57
CA ASN A 153 -19.87 -11.32 -4.94
C ASN A 153 -20.42 -12.27 -3.85
N ARG A 154 -19.56 -13.09 -3.26
CA ARG A 154 -19.94 -14.04 -2.20
C ARG A 154 -20.45 -13.35 -0.96
N PHE A 155 -19.89 -12.18 -0.62
CA PHE A 155 -20.24 -11.41 0.58
C PHE A 155 -21.06 -10.15 0.26
N ASN A 156 -21.81 -10.14 -0.85
CA ASN A 156 -22.75 -9.06 -1.23
C ASN A 156 -22.10 -7.67 -1.27
N GLY A 157 -20.84 -7.56 -1.71
CA GLY A 157 -20.08 -6.32 -1.79
C GLY A 157 -19.43 -5.87 -0.47
N ASP A 158 -19.57 -6.63 0.62
CA ASP A 158 -18.87 -6.34 1.89
C ASP A 158 -17.36 -6.49 1.70
N VAL A 159 -16.68 -5.35 1.57
CA VAL A 159 -15.23 -5.28 1.27
C VAL A 159 -14.41 -5.93 2.38
N GLU A 160 -14.75 -5.71 3.64
CA GLU A 160 -13.96 -6.24 4.75
C GLU A 160 -14.05 -7.77 4.81
N LYS A 161 -15.27 -8.34 4.63
CA LYS A 161 -15.44 -9.80 4.54
C LYS A 161 -14.78 -10.38 3.31
N ALA A 162 -14.83 -9.69 2.16
CA ALA A 162 -14.17 -10.13 0.94
C ALA A 162 -12.65 -10.17 1.10
N LEU A 163 -12.05 -9.16 1.72
CA LEU A 163 -10.62 -9.12 2.04
C LEU A 163 -10.23 -10.21 3.05
N ALA A 164 -11.04 -10.41 4.09
CA ALA A 164 -10.83 -11.49 5.05
C ALA A 164 -10.90 -12.87 4.37
N ALA A 165 -11.82 -13.04 3.40
CA ALA A 165 -11.96 -14.28 2.62
C ALA A 165 -10.81 -14.47 1.63
N TYR A 166 -10.29 -13.41 1.06
CA TYR A 166 -9.09 -13.45 0.21
C TYR A 166 -7.90 -14.03 0.99
N ASN A 167 -7.66 -13.51 2.19
CA ASN A 167 -6.55 -13.92 3.05
C ASN A 167 -6.76 -15.28 3.74
N ALA A 168 -7.90 -15.47 4.42
CA ALA A 168 -8.14 -16.63 5.27
C ALA A 168 -8.94 -17.76 4.59
N GLY A 169 -9.50 -17.49 3.42
CA GLY A 169 -10.44 -18.36 2.72
C GLY A 169 -11.91 -18.12 3.12
N PRO A 170 -12.83 -18.22 2.15
CA PRO A 170 -14.25 -17.88 2.37
C PRO A 170 -14.95 -18.77 3.40
N GLY A 171 -14.55 -20.03 3.53
CA GLY A 171 -15.13 -20.95 4.51
C GLY A 171 -15.02 -20.44 5.94
N ARG A 172 -13.84 -19.90 6.32
CA ARG A 172 -13.63 -19.36 7.67
C ARG A 172 -14.47 -18.13 7.94
N VAL A 173 -14.63 -17.27 6.94
CA VAL A 173 -15.45 -16.05 7.05
C VAL A 173 -16.92 -16.40 7.19
N MET A 174 -17.43 -17.38 6.42
CA MET A 174 -18.79 -17.86 6.52
C MET A 174 -19.06 -18.50 7.89
N THR A 175 -18.16 -19.35 8.37
CA THR A 175 -18.29 -19.98 9.68
C THR A 175 -18.30 -18.97 10.82
N ALA A 176 -17.48 -17.92 10.71
CA ALA A 176 -17.41 -16.85 11.72
C ALA A 176 -18.57 -15.85 11.62
N GLY A 177 -19.35 -15.87 10.53
CA GLY A 177 -20.36 -14.85 10.23
C GLY A 177 -19.80 -13.46 9.96
N GLY A 178 -18.47 -13.32 9.86
CA GLY A 178 -17.74 -12.07 9.72
C GLY A 178 -16.23 -12.29 9.61
N ILE A 179 -15.43 -11.25 9.91
CA ILE A 179 -13.98 -11.39 9.97
C ILE A 179 -13.61 -12.38 11.09
N PRO A 180 -12.91 -13.48 10.78
CA PRO A 180 -12.57 -14.49 11.77
C PRO A 180 -11.61 -13.93 12.83
N SER A 181 -11.65 -14.50 14.05
CA SER A 181 -10.75 -14.13 15.15
C SER A 181 -9.33 -14.67 14.94
N ILE A 182 -8.77 -14.39 13.75
CA ILE A 182 -7.40 -14.72 13.35
C ILE A 182 -6.63 -13.39 13.33
N PRO A 183 -5.65 -13.19 14.24
CA PRO A 183 -4.93 -11.90 14.36
C PRO A 183 -4.31 -11.42 13.05
N GLU A 184 -3.74 -12.33 12.26
CA GLU A 184 -3.16 -12.04 10.95
C GLU A 184 -4.20 -11.51 9.97
N THR A 185 -5.36 -12.18 9.86
CA THR A 185 -6.44 -11.77 8.96
C THR A 185 -7.05 -10.42 9.38
N GLN A 186 -7.22 -10.20 10.67
CA GLN A 186 -7.70 -8.92 11.19
C GLN A 186 -6.72 -7.79 10.91
N ALA A 187 -5.41 -8.03 11.07
CA ALA A 187 -4.37 -7.05 10.74
C ALA A 187 -4.33 -6.77 9.23
N TYR A 188 -4.46 -7.80 8.40
CA TYR A 188 -4.53 -7.71 6.94
C TYR A 188 -5.68 -6.80 6.48
N VAL A 189 -6.90 -7.04 6.96
CA VAL A 189 -8.07 -6.22 6.61
C VAL A 189 -7.86 -4.78 7.04
N ARG A 190 -7.45 -4.55 8.30
CA ARG A 190 -7.19 -3.18 8.80
C ARG A 190 -6.15 -2.44 7.97
N ALA A 191 -5.07 -3.10 7.55
CA ALA A 191 -4.00 -2.48 6.78
C ALA A 191 -4.51 -2.00 5.39
N ILE A 192 -5.31 -2.82 4.71
CA ILE A 192 -5.87 -2.45 3.40
C ILE A 192 -6.90 -1.33 3.53
N VAL A 193 -7.81 -1.41 4.51
CA VAL A 193 -8.82 -0.37 4.74
C VAL A 193 -8.17 0.96 5.10
N ALA A 194 -7.13 0.95 5.93
CA ALA A 194 -6.39 2.17 6.28
C ALA A 194 -5.71 2.80 5.04
N ARG A 195 -5.14 1.96 4.14
CA ARG A 195 -4.55 2.44 2.89
C ARG A 195 -5.58 3.06 1.96
N LEU A 196 -6.77 2.44 1.84
CA LEU A 196 -7.88 3.00 1.06
C LEU A 196 -8.34 4.35 1.60
N ALA A 197 -8.48 4.48 2.92
CA ALA A 197 -8.87 5.74 3.55
C ALA A 197 -7.82 6.85 3.30
N ALA A 198 -6.52 6.51 3.34
CA ALA A 198 -5.46 7.47 3.04
C ALA A 198 -5.53 7.98 1.59
N ASN A 199 -5.79 7.09 0.62
CA ASN A 199 -5.91 7.46 -0.79
C ASN A 199 -7.11 8.37 -1.06
N SER A 200 -8.27 8.10 -0.44
CA SER A 200 -9.49 8.92 -0.62
C SER A 200 -9.35 10.36 -0.08
N ILE A 201 -8.59 10.55 1.00
CA ILE A 201 -8.31 11.89 1.56
C ILE A 201 -7.44 12.71 0.60
N GLN A 202 -6.55 12.08 -0.15
CA GLN A 202 -5.68 12.76 -1.11
C GLN A 202 -6.45 13.22 -2.36
N GLU A 203 -7.43 12.44 -2.83
CA GLU A 203 -8.28 12.83 -3.97
C GLU A 203 -9.22 13.99 -3.62
N GLY A 204 -9.82 14.00 -2.42
CA GLY A 204 -10.67 15.08 -1.96
C GLY A 204 -9.98 16.43 -1.78
N LYS A 205 -8.63 16.46 -1.75
CA LYS A 205 -7.84 17.69 -1.69
C LYS A 205 -7.42 18.22 -3.06
N ARG A 206 -7.65 17.45 -4.14
CA ARG A 206 -7.32 17.84 -5.52
C ARG A 206 -8.49 18.48 -6.29
N GLN A 207 -9.67 18.50 -5.71
CA GLN A 207 -10.87 19.20 -6.21
C GLN A 207 -11.05 20.54 -5.47
#